data_49095d2c5f46cc38f062c72b1c2d34e4
#
_entry.id   49095d2c5f46cc38f062c72b1c2d34e4
#
_cell.length_a   1.000
_cell.length_b   1.000
_cell.length_c   1.000
_cell.angle_alpha   90.00
_cell.angle_beta   90.00
_cell.angle_gamma   90.00
#
_symmetry.space_group_name_H-M   'P 1'
#
loop_
_entity.id
_entity.type
_entity.pdbx_description
1 polymer ?
#
loop_
_entity_poly.entity_id
_entity_poly.type
_entity_poly.pdbx_seq_one_letter_code
_entity_poly.pdbx_strand_id
1 'polypeptide(L)'
;FTNFSMANLFRKNDNYRGILPQGDGQTLTVSGQTNGSYYQSYSVSFFDPWFGGKRPNSFSVSAFYSVQTDISSNYYNSAYMNNYYNYYSGYGSYYNNYYNNYESYYDPDKSIQMYGLSLGWGKRLRWPDDYFTLSAELSFQRFILKDWSYLYIRLNNGEYMTTGSCNNLSLGFTLARNSTDNPIFPRRGSDFSASVNFTPPYSLFSSRDYATYGKDNYDEAASVFNWIEYHKWKFKAKTYTALSGAQKCPVIMTRAEFGLLGHYNKYKKSPFETFYMGGDGMTGYSTSYASETI
;
A
#
# COMPACT_ATOMS: atom_id res chain seq x y z
N PHE A 1 -11.94 4.78 13.72
CA PHE A 1 -10.91 3.90 14.30
C PHE A 1 -11.21 3.68 15.77
N THR A 2 -11.44 2.44 16.18
CA THR A 2 -11.64 2.07 17.57
C THR A 2 -10.43 1.28 18.04
N ASN A 3 -9.67 1.86 18.98
CA ASN A 3 -8.61 1.14 19.69
C ASN A 3 -9.23 0.47 20.92
N PHE A 4 -9.22 -0.85 20.97
CA PHE A 4 -9.66 -1.61 22.12
C PHE A 4 -8.46 -2.06 22.94
N SER A 5 -8.41 -1.63 24.19
CA SER A 5 -7.57 -2.26 25.20
C SER A 5 -8.47 -3.14 26.06
N MET A 6 -8.35 -4.43 25.92
CA MET A 6 -9.13 -5.41 26.70
C MET A 6 -8.31 -5.95 27.88
N ALA A 7 -7.51 -5.08 28.49
CA ALA A 7 -6.78 -5.44 29.69
C ALA A 7 -7.76 -5.99 30.74
N ASN A 8 -7.55 -7.21 31.16
CA ASN A 8 -8.26 -7.91 32.22
C ASN A 8 -9.65 -8.48 31.93
N LEU A 9 -10.30 -8.21 30.79
CA LEU A 9 -11.65 -8.73 30.54
C LEU A 9 -11.69 -10.26 30.38
N PHE A 10 -10.62 -10.87 29.87
CA PHE A 10 -10.50 -12.32 29.66
C PHE A 10 -9.31 -12.94 30.41
N ARG A 11 -8.72 -12.20 31.34
CA ARG A 11 -7.56 -12.66 32.11
C ARG A 11 -8.03 -13.60 33.23
N LYS A 12 -7.91 -14.88 32.97
CA LYS A 12 -8.15 -15.90 33.99
C LYS A 12 -6.91 -16.26 34.81
N ASN A 13 -5.72 -15.85 34.36
CA ASN A 13 -4.45 -16.24 34.97
C ASN A 13 -3.38 -15.19 34.72
N ASP A 14 -2.54 -14.86 35.68
CA ASP A 14 -1.49 -13.85 35.61
C ASP A 14 -0.42 -14.15 34.56
N ASN A 15 -0.32 -15.38 34.13
CA ASN A 15 0.63 -15.85 33.12
C ASN A 15 0.03 -15.98 31.70
N TYR A 16 -1.24 -15.60 31.50
CA TYR A 16 -1.87 -15.70 30.18
C TYR A 16 -1.36 -14.60 29.27
N ARG A 17 -0.59 -14.97 28.26
CA ARG A 17 -0.17 -14.12 27.16
C ARG A 17 -0.90 -14.55 25.90
N GLY A 18 -2.10 -14.04 25.70
CA GLY A 18 -2.90 -14.32 24.52
C GLY A 18 -2.69 -13.28 23.41
N ILE A 19 -3.37 -13.50 22.30
CA ILE A 19 -3.44 -12.55 21.17
C ILE A 19 -4.21 -11.28 21.53
N LEU A 20 -5.06 -11.35 22.57
CA LEU A 20 -5.85 -10.19 23.00
C LEU A 20 -4.97 -9.20 23.78
N PRO A 21 -5.20 -7.88 23.65
CA PRO A 21 -4.47 -6.84 24.36
C PRO A 21 -4.50 -7.04 25.87
N GLN A 22 -3.34 -7.02 26.51
CA GLN A 22 -3.16 -7.29 27.95
C GLN A 22 -2.87 -6.03 28.76
N GLY A 23 -2.90 -4.86 28.14
CA GLY A 23 -2.62 -3.58 28.81
C GLY A 23 -1.18 -3.11 28.75
N ASP A 24 -0.24 -3.88 28.23
CA ASP A 24 1.19 -3.52 28.11
C ASP A 24 1.48 -2.60 26.89
N GLY A 25 0.57 -1.69 26.57
CA GLY A 25 0.64 -0.87 25.37
C GLY A 25 0.24 -1.61 24.09
N GLN A 26 -0.27 -2.82 24.23
CA GLN A 26 -0.79 -3.59 23.11
C GLN A 26 -2.03 -2.92 22.52
N THR A 27 -2.13 -2.94 21.22
CA THR A 27 -3.20 -2.29 20.47
C THR A 27 -3.84 -3.26 19.51
N LEU A 28 -5.16 -3.41 19.60
CA LEU A 28 -5.98 -4.06 18.59
C LEU A 28 -6.78 -2.99 17.86
N THR A 29 -6.57 -2.88 16.56
CA THR A 29 -7.30 -1.93 15.71
C THR A 29 -8.18 -2.71 14.75
N VAL A 30 -9.46 -2.36 14.73
CA VAL A 30 -10.42 -2.83 13.75
C VAL A 30 -10.93 -1.62 12.99
N SER A 31 -10.81 -1.64 11.67
CA SER A 31 -11.28 -0.54 10.83
C SER A 31 -12.15 -1.06 9.70
N GLY A 32 -13.18 -0.31 9.39
CA GLY A 32 -14.05 -0.51 8.25
C GLY A 32 -14.27 0.81 7.54
N GLN A 33 -14.15 0.79 6.24
CA GLN A 33 -14.42 1.92 5.37
C GLN A 33 -15.31 1.45 4.23
N THR A 34 -16.38 2.19 3.99
CA THR A 34 -17.27 1.91 2.86
C THR A 34 -17.66 3.20 2.16
N ASN A 35 -17.74 3.12 0.86
CA ASN A 35 -18.34 4.15 0.00
C ASN A 35 -19.38 3.46 -0.89
N GLY A 36 -20.48 3.04 -0.24
CA GLY A 36 -21.53 2.25 -0.89
C GLY A 36 -20.98 0.96 -1.50
N SER A 37 -21.46 0.62 -2.69
CA SER A 37 -21.01 -0.53 -3.47
C SER A 37 -19.70 -0.31 -4.22
N TYR A 38 -19.26 0.97 -4.34
CA TYR A 38 -18.05 1.31 -5.10
C TYR A 38 -16.76 0.85 -4.44
N TYR A 39 -16.64 1.08 -3.14
CA TYR A 39 -15.45 0.72 -2.38
C TYR A 39 -15.78 0.25 -0.98
N GLN A 40 -15.21 -0.87 -0.60
CA GLN A 40 -15.30 -1.39 0.76
C GLN A 40 -13.92 -1.89 1.18
N SER A 41 -13.53 -1.59 2.41
CA SER A 41 -12.27 -2.06 2.99
C SER A 41 -12.47 -2.36 4.46
N TYR A 42 -11.96 -3.51 4.88
CA TYR A 42 -11.99 -3.97 6.26
C TYR A 42 -10.58 -4.37 6.66
N SER A 43 -10.14 -3.97 7.82
CA SER A 43 -8.84 -4.39 8.34
C SER A 43 -8.87 -4.65 9.84
N VAL A 44 -8.03 -5.58 10.25
CA VAL A 44 -7.75 -5.90 11.64
C VAL A 44 -6.25 -5.91 11.81
N SER A 45 -5.76 -5.21 12.82
CA SER A 45 -4.33 -5.23 13.16
C SER A 45 -4.13 -5.32 14.66
N PHE A 46 -3.14 -6.12 15.04
CA PHE A 46 -2.65 -6.26 16.40
C PHE A 46 -1.20 -5.79 16.45
N PHE A 47 -0.87 -4.98 17.45
CA PHE A 47 0.48 -4.49 17.69
C PHE A 47 0.86 -4.69 19.16
N ASP A 48 2.01 -5.32 19.38
CA ASP A 48 2.65 -5.50 20.69
C ASP A 48 4.01 -4.80 20.67
N PRO A 49 4.19 -3.68 21.41
CA PRO A 49 5.46 -2.94 21.46
C PRO A 49 6.53 -3.62 22.32
N TRP A 50 6.16 -4.70 23.07
CA TRP A 50 7.04 -5.35 24.05
C TRP A 50 7.03 -6.87 23.87
N PHE A 51 7.05 -7.30 22.67
CA PHE A 51 6.96 -8.72 22.32
C PHE A 51 7.96 -9.57 23.09
N GLY A 52 7.44 -10.60 23.76
CA GLY A 52 8.22 -11.46 24.64
C GLY A 52 8.59 -10.82 25.98
N GLY A 53 7.96 -9.71 26.36
CA GLY A 53 8.23 -9.00 27.62
C GLY A 53 9.60 -8.33 27.67
N LYS A 54 10.26 -8.16 26.54
CA LYS A 54 11.59 -7.54 26.42
C LYS A 54 11.50 -6.28 25.56
N ARG A 55 11.85 -5.15 26.15
CA ARG A 55 12.11 -3.91 25.38
C ARG A 55 13.44 -4.05 24.65
N PRO A 56 13.56 -3.50 23.48
CA PRO A 56 12.62 -2.79 22.61
C PRO A 56 12.19 -3.63 21.40
N ASN A 57 11.52 -4.74 21.61
CA ASN A 57 11.05 -5.60 20.55
C ASN A 57 9.56 -5.32 20.31
N SER A 58 9.18 -5.08 19.10
CA SER A 58 7.77 -4.96 18.71
C SER A 58 7.37 -6.08 17.76
N PHE A 59 6.11 -6.45 17.79
CA PHE A 59 5.51 -7.41 16.88
C PHE A 59 4.17 -6.89 16.40
N SER A 60 3.87 -7.09 15.13
CA SER A 60 2.59 -6.71 14.54
C SER A 60 2.06 -7.79 13.63
N VAL A 61 0.76 -7.94 13.65
CA VAL A 61 0.02 -8.79 12.69
C VAL A 61 -1.11 -7.95 12.13
N SER A 62 -1.26 -7.93 10.82
CA SER A 62 -2.42 -7.29 10.20
C SER A 62 -3.00 -8.13 9.10
N ALA A 63 -4.31 -8.05 8.94
CA ALA A 63 -5.05 -8.63 7.85
C ALA A 63 -6.01 -7.59 7.29
N PHE A 64 -6.17 -7.55 5.98
CA PHE A 64 -7.14 -6.69 5.33
C PHE A 64 -7.81 -7.36 4.14
N TYR A 65 -9.00 -6.89 3.88
CA TYR A 65 -9.76 -7.18 2.67
C TYR A 65 -10.27 -5.87 2.10
N SER A 66 -10.14 -5.68 0.81
CA SER A 66 -10.74 -4.56 0.11
C SER A 66 -11.31 -4.99 -1.23
N VAL A 67 -12.40 -4.35 -1.62
CA VAL A 67 -13.01 -4.50 -2.93
C VAL A 67 -13.32 -3.11 -3.48
N GLN A 68 -13.01 -2.94 -4.74
CA GLN A 68 -13.37 -1.75 -5.53
C GLN A 68 -14.05 -2.22 -6.80
N THR A 69 -15.25 -1.69 -7.06
CA THR A 69 -15.99 -1.93 -8.29
C THR A 69 -15.82 -0.78 -9.27
N ASP A 70 -16.01 -1.04 -10.54
CA ASP A 70 -15.94 -0.01 -11.57
C ASP A 70 -17.24 0.82 -11.62
N ILE A 71 -17.13 2.02 -12.18
CA ILE A 71 -18.28 2.86 -12.51
C ILE A 71 -18.68 2.52 -13.94
N SER A 72 -19.93 2.10 -14.11
CA SER A 72 -20.48 1.77 -15.43
C SER A 72 -20.30 2.91 -16.42
N SER A 73 -20.00 2.58 -17.67
CA SER A 73 -19.94 3.56 -18.77
C SER A 73 -21.23 4.39 -18.93
N ASN A 74 -22.37 3.85 -18.47
CA ASN A 74 -23.63 4.57 -18.43
C ASN A 74 -23.59 5.82 -17.52
N TYR A 75 -22.74 5.84 -16.50
CA TYR A 75 -22.53 7.03 -15.67
C TYR A 75 -21.98 8.19 -16.49
N TYR A 76 -20.93 7.94 -17.24
CA TYR A 76 -20.29 8.97 -18.07
C TYR A 76 -21.22 9.45 -19.19
N ASN A 77 -21.93 8.52 -19.82
CA ASN A 77 -22.87 8.84 -20.87
C ASN A 77 -24.08 9.61 -20.33
N SER A 78 -24.64 9.23 -19.18
CA SER A 78 -25.78 9.91 -18.59
C SER A 78 -25.40 11.29 -18.04
N ALA A 79 -24.22 11.44 -17.44
CA ALA A 79 -23.74 12.74 -16.96
C ALA A 79 -23.47 13.71 -18.13
N TYR A 80 -22.94 13.21 -19.24
CA TYR A 80 -22.71 13.99 -20.45
C TYR A 80 -24.02 14.39 -21.13
N MET A 81 -24.95 13.45 -21.26
CA MET A 81 -26.27 13.69 -21.88
C MET A 81 -27.16 14.57 -21.00
N ASN A 82 -27.15 14.42 -19.68
CA ASN A 82 -27.87 15.30 -18.77
C ASN A 82 -27.37 16.76 -18.84
N ASN A 83 -26.08 16.97 -18.98
CA ASN A 83 -25.54 18.31 -19.20
C ASN A 83 -25.96 18.88 -20.55
N TYR A 84 -26.06 18.07 -21.58
CA TYR A 84 -26.49 18.49 -22.91
C TYR A 84 -28.00 18.82 -22.95
N TYR A 85 -28.85 17.96 -22.34
CA TYR A 85 -30.31 18.20 -22.30
C TYR A 85 -30.69 19.33 -21.34
N ASN A 86 -29.99 19.54 -20.25
CA ASN A 86 -30.23 20.66 -19.32
C ASN A 86 -29.89 22.03 -19.91
N TYR A 87 -29.03 22.09 -20.89
CA TYR A 87 -28.71 23.33 -21.61
C TYR A 87 -29.85 23.74 -22.58
N TYR A 88 -30.65 22.75 -23.06
CA TYR A 88 -31.72 22.98 -24.06
C TYR A 88 -33.14 22.90 -23.53
N SER A 89 -33.41 22.25 -22.41
CA SER A 89 -34.75 22.11 -21.84
C SER A 89 -34.81 22.72 -20.44
N GLY A 90 -35.23 23.97 -20.36
CA GLY A 90 -35.36 24.70 -19.11
C GLY A 90 -36.07 23.94 -17.99
N TYR A 91 -35.43 23.90 -16.83
CA TYR A 91 -35.96 23.82 -15.47
C TYR A 91 -37.20 22.95 -15.16
N GLY A 92 -37.19 21.67 -15.32
CA GLY A 92 -38.43 20.94 -14.94
C GLY A 92 -38.30 19.51 -14.43
N SER A 93 -37.17 18.85 -14.58
CA SER A 93 -37.08 17.41 -14.32
C SER A 93 -35.93 16.98 -13.39
N TYR A 94 -35.47 17.86 -12.54
CA TYR A 94 -34.23 17.65 -11.77
C TYR A 94 -34.33 16.68 -10.58
N TYR A 95 -35.53 16.44 -10.03
CA TYR A 95 -35.63 15.73 -8.74
C TYR A 95 -36.01 14.25 -8.82
N ASN A 96 -36.60 13.76 -9.89
CA ASN A 96 -37.08 12.38 -9.93
C ASN A 96 -36.11 11.35 -10.54
N ASN A 97 -35.09 11.78 -11.29
CA ASN A 97 -34.11 10.85 -11.87
C ASN A 97 -32.85 10.61 -11.01
N TYR A 98 -32.65 11.44 -9.99
CA TYR A 98 -31.42 11.37 -9.20
C TYR A 98 -31.39 10.18 -8.22
N TYR A 99 -32.53 9.76 -7.70
CA TYR A 99 -32.65 8.70 -6.70
C TYR A 99 -32.78 7.28 -7.27
N ASN A 100 -33.33 7.13 -8.47
CA ASN A 100 -33.61 5.81 -9.03
C ASN A 100 -32.48 5.21 -9.86
N ASN A 101 -31.39 5.94 -10.13
CA ASN A 101 -30.32 5.49 -11.00
C ASN A 101 -28.96 5.26 -10.31
N TYR A 102 -28.85 5.46 -8.99
CA TYR A 102 -27.55 5.33 -8.31
C TYR A 102 -27.02 3.90 -8.34
N GLU A 103 -27.89 2.90 -8.23
CA GLU A 103 -27.49 1.48 -8.30
C GLU A 103 -27.09 1.01 -9.71
N SER A 104 -27.57 1.68 -10.77
CA SER A 104 -27.25 1.32 -12.15
C SER A 104 -25.92 1.90 -12.66
N TYR A 105 -25.26 2.74 -11.87
CA TYR A 105 -23.96 3.33 -12.25
C TYR A 105 -22.76 2.47 -11.90
N TYR A 106 -22.92 1.51 -11.02
CA TYR A 106 -21.88 0.58 -10.64
C TYR A 106 -21.99 -0.71 -11.45
N ASP A 107 -20.87 -1.17 -11.97
CA ASP A 107 -20.79 -2.43 -12.67
C ASP A 107 -20.19 -3.47 -11.70
N PRO A 108 -21.02 -4.32 -11.06
CA PRO A 108 -20.54 -5.30 -10.09
C PRO A 108 -19.71 -6.41 -10.74
N ASP A 109 -19.81 -6.56 -12.06
CA ASP A 109 -19.05 -7.55 -12.81
C ASP A 109 -17.58 -7.11 -13.01
N LYS A 110 -17.32 -5.80 -12.91
CA LYS A 110 -16.00 -5.21 -12.98
C LYS A 110 -15.49 -4.86 -11.60
N SER A 111 -14.50 -5.59 -11.13
CA SER A 111 -13.98 -5.37 -9.78
C SER A 111 -12.53 -5.78 -9.62
N ILE A 112 -11.86 -5.12 -8.68
CA ILE A 112 -10.59 -5.56 -8.10
C ILE A 112 -10.80 -5.87 -6.63
N GLN A 113 -10.43 -7.08 -6.22
CA GLN A 113 -10.46 -7.53 -4.84
C GLN A 113 -9.03 -7.75 -4.36
N MET A 114 -8.74 -7.33 -3.14
CA MET A 114 -7.44 -7.50 -2.51
C MET A 114 -7.60 -8.13 -1.13
N TYR A 115 -6.78 -9.15 -0.87
CA TYR A 115 -6.61 -9.74 0.45
C TYR A 115 -5.16 -9.56 0.86
N GLY A 116 -4.94 -9.20 2.10
CA GLY A 116 -3.59 -9.07 2.60
C GLY A 116 -3.43 -9.57 4.01
N LEU A 117 -2.26 -10.16 4.26
CA LEU A 117 -1.79 -10.57 5.58
C LEU A 117 -0.36 -10.07 5.73
N SER A 118 -0.05 -9.40 6.84
CA SER A 118 1.33 -9.02 7.14
C SER A 118 1.73 -9.37 8.57
N LEU A 119 2.99 -9.75 8.72
CA LEU A 119 3.66 -10.02 9.98
C LEU A 119 4.87 -9.09 10.07
N GLY A 120 4.88 -8.23 11.07
CA GLY A 120 5.95 -7.28 11.29
C GLY A 120 6.69 -7.55 12.60
N TRP A 121 7.98 -7.36 12.55
CA TRP A 121 8.84 -7.38 13.72
C TRP A 121 9.74 -6.16 13.71
N GLY A 122 9.93 -5.53 14.87
CA GLY A 122 10.76 -4.34 15.00
C GLY A 122 11.64 -4.41 16.24
N LYS A 123 12.83 -3.84 16.13
CA LYS A 123 13.79 -3.75 17.21
C LYS A 123 14.54 -2.44 17.19
N ARG A 124 14.63 -1.77 18.33
CA ARG A 124 15.55 -0.65 18.53
C ARG A 124 16.95 -1.21 18.80
N LEU A 125 17.92 -0.76 18.04
CA LEU A 125 19.30 -1.17 18.16
C LEU A 125 19.99 -0.34 19.26
N ARG A 126 21.05 -0.89 19.84
CA ARG A 126 21.90 -0.18 20.80
C ARG A 126 23.22 0.28 20.17
N TRP A 127 23.55 -0.25 19.00
CA TRP A 127 24.76 0.07 18.26
C TRP A 127 24.37 0.42 16.81
N PRO A 128 24.97 1.43 16.18
CA PRO A 128 26.06 2.32 16.67
C PRO A 128 25.57 3.37 17.69
N ASP A 129 24.29 3.71 17.69
CA ASP A 129 23.62 4.52 18.71
C ASP A 129 22.20 4.00 18.93
N ASP A 130 21.50 4.50 19.94
CA ASP A 130 20.16 4.03 20.29
C ASP A 130 19.01 4.72 19.51
N TYR A 131 19.34 5.52 18.48
CA TYR A 131 18.38 6.09 17.54
C TYR A 131 18.04 5.15 16.37
N PHE A 132 18.83 4.08 16.19
CA PHE A 132 18.56 3.12 15.12
C PHE A 132 17.46 2.15 15.47
N THR A 133 16.58 1.91 14.48
CA THR A 133 15.55 0.88 14.51
C THR A 133 15.68 -0.03 13.29
N LEU A 134 15.60 -1.32 13.52
CA LEU A 134 15.52 -2.34 12.47
C LEU A 134 14.13 -2.95 12.49
N SER A 135 13.48 -3.00 11.35
CA SER A 135 12.21 -3.72 11.18
C SER A 135 12.29 -4.70 10.03
N ALA A 136 11.58 -5.80 10.19
CA ALA A 136 11.35 -6.80 9.16
C ALA A 136 9.84 -7.03 9.01
N GLU A 137 9.38 -7.19 7.78
CA GLU A 137 7.97 -7.42 7.47
C GLU A 137 7.85 -8.52 6.43
N LEU A 138 7.06 -9.53 6.72
CA LEU A 138 6.62 -10.54 5.77
C LEU A 138 5.19 -10.21 5.39
N SER A 139 4.92 -9.96 4.11
CA SER A 139 3.58 -9.65 3.63
C SER A 139 3.17 -10.58 2.49
N PHE A 140 1.92 -10.99 2.55
CA PHE A 140 1.25 -11.73 1.50
C PHE A 140 0.04 -10.93 1.04
N GLN A 141 -0.10 -10.72 -0.26
CA GLN A 141 -1.23 -10.04 -0.87
C GLN A 141 -1.72 -10.85 -2.06
N ARG A 142 -3.02 -10.96 -2.20
CA ARG A 142 -3.67 -11.57 -3.35
C ARG A 142 -4.60 -10.56 -3.99
N PHE A 143 -4.42 -10.35 -5.29
CA PHE A 143 -5.26 -9.52 -6.13
C PHE A 143 -6.11 -10.43 -7.00
N ILE A 144 -7.40 -10.15 -7.08
CA ILE A 144 -8.34 -10.82 -7.98
C ILE A 144 -8.98 -9.73 -8.84
N LEU A 145 -8.76 -9.85 -10.15
CA LEU A 145 -9.28 -8.93 -11.15
C LEU A 145 -10.42 -9.62 -11.90
N LYS A 146 -11.52 -8.90 -12.03
CA LYS A 146 -12.67 -9.27 -12.87
C LYS A 146 -12.92 -8.12 -13.83
N ASP A 147 -12.64 -8.31 -15.10
CA ASP A 147 -12.78 -7.31 -16.18
C ASP A 147 -12.31 -5.90 -15.79
N TRP A 148 -11.17 -5.84 -15.07
CA TRP A 148 -10.59 -4.61 -14.51
C TRP A 148 -9.58 -4.00 -15.48
N SER A 149 -9.98 -2.95 -16.20
CA SER A 149 -9.19 -2.34 -17.28
C SER A 149 -8.23 -1.23 -16.84
N TYR A 150 -8.23 -0.86 -15.55
CA TYR A 150 -7.41 0.26 -15.06
C TYR A 150 -5.95 -0.09 -14.76
N LEU A 151 -5.62 -1.39 -14.71
CA LEU A 151 -4.25 -1.85 -14.58
C LEU A 151 -3.72 -2.18 -15.98
N TYR A 152 -2.85 -1.36 -16.50
CA TYR A 152 -2.23 -1.55 -17.82
C TYR A 152 -1.14 -2.63 -17.78
N ILE A 153 -1.51 -3.85 -17.42
CA ILE A 153 -0.60 -5.01 -17.42
C ILE A 153 -0.57 -5.57 -18.83
N ARG A 154 0.52 -5.29 -19.57
CA ARG A 154 0.70 -5.80 -20.92
C ARG A 154 1.19 -7.24 -20.87
N LEU A 155 0.46 -8.13 -21.48
CA LEU A 155 0.79 -9.55 -21.63
C LEU A 155 1.75 -9.77 -22.82
N ASN A 156 2.40 -10.92 -22.86
CA ASN A 156 3.32 -11.30 -23.94
C ASN A 156 2.63 -11.45 -25.31
N ASN A 157 1.33 -11.70 -25.33
CA ASN A 157 0.50 -11.71 -26.56
C ASN A 157 0.13 -10.32 -27.07
N GLY A 158 0.49 -9.27 -26.35
CA GLY A 158 0.19 -7.88 -26.69
C GLY A 158 -1.11 -7.33 -26.12
N GLU A 159 -1.96 -8.18 -25.56
CA GLU A 159 -3.21 -7.79 -24.87
C GLU A 159 -2.93 -7.24 -23.48
N TYR A 160 -3.96 -6.62 -22.88
CA TYR A 160 -3.91 -6.19 -21.48
C TYR A 160 -4.64 -7.19 -20.59
N MET A 161 -4.04 -7.49 -19.45
CA MET A 161 -4.66 -8.34 -18.44
C MET A 161 -5.79 -7.58 -17.75
N THR A 162 -7.03 -8.02 -17.97
CA THR A 162 -8.21 -7.47 -17.30
C THR A 162 -8.81 -8.42 -16.28
N THR A 163 -8.58 -9.72 -16.47
CA THR A 163 -9.12 -10.79 -15.62
C THR A 163 -8.01 -11.73 -15.19
N GLY A 164 -8.04 -12.13 -13.93
CA GLY A 164 -7.06 -13.08 -13.39
C GLY A 164 -6.78 -12.86 -11.91
N SER A 165 -5.82 -13.60 -11.39
CA SER A 165 -5.37 -13.44 -10.00
C SER A 165 -3.85 -13.35 -9.93
N CYS A 166 -3.36 -12.48 -9.05
CA CYS A 166 -1.93 -12.28 -8.80
C CYS A 166 -1.66 -12.43 -7.31
N ASN A 167 -0.60 -13.14 -6.95
CA ASN A 167 -0.13 -13.26 -5.58
C ASN A 167 1.21 -12.53 -5.43
N ASN A 168 1.33 -11.78 -4.35
CA ASN A 168 2.54 -11.06 -3.97
C ASN A 168 2.95 -11.52 -2.58
N LEU A 169 4.04 -12.27 -2.49
CA LEU A 169 4.70 -12.61 -1.22
C LEU A 169 5.99 -11.81 -1.15
N SER A 170 6.08 -10.88 -0.23
CA SER A 170 7.26 -10.02 -0.10
C SER A 170 7.84 -10.04 1.30
N LEU A 171 9.16 -9.93 1.36
CA LEU A 171 9.92 -9.76 2.58
C LEU A 171 10.59 -8.38 2.53
N GLY A 172 10.27 -7.55 3.51
CA GLY A 172 10.79 -6.21 3.66
C GLY A 172 11.73 -6.08 4.85
N PHE A 173 12.80 -5.31 4.68
CA PHE A 173 13.66 -4.87 5.78
C PHE A 173 13.79 -3.36 5.73
N THR A 174 13.72 -2.72 6.89
CA THR A 174 13.90 -1.28 7.00
C THR A 174 14.83 -0.99 8.16
N LEU A 175 15.92 -0.29 7.87
CA LEU A 175 16.80 0.31 8.84
C LEU A 175 16.51 1.81 8.88
N ALA A 176 16.10 2.33 10.02
CA ALA A 176 15.82 3.74 10.19
C ALA A 176 16.59 4.31 11.37
N ARG A 177 16.98 5.59 11.27
CA ARG A 177 17.60 6.35 12.33
C ARG A 177 16.93 7.71 12.44
N ASN A 178 16.39 8.01 13.60
CA ASN A 178 15.77 9.30 13.86
C ASN A 178 16.37 9.93 15.11
N SER A 179 17.16 10.99 14.91
CA SER A 179 17.82 11.80 15.95
C SER A 179 17.31 13.25 15.97
N THR A 180 16.09 13.48 15.46
CA THR A 180 15.51 14.84 15.48
C THR A 180 15.16 15.25 16.90
N ASP A 181 15.40 16.53 17.21
CA ASP A 181 15.16 17.13 18.52
C ASP A 181 13.65 17.30 18.82
N ASN A 182 12.82 17.43 17.80
CA ASN A 182 11.38 17.57 17.93
C ASN A 182 10.67 16.89 16.76
N PRO A 183 9.63 16.08 17.01
CA PRO A 183 8.92 15.35 15.96
C PRO A 183 8.05 16.24 15.06
N ILE A 184 7.57 17.40 15.55
CA ILE A 184 6.65 18.26 14.80
C ILE A 184 7.41 19.41 14.13
N PHE A 185 8.27 20.09 14.89
CA PHE A 185 9.08 21.23 14.39
C PHE A 185 10.56 20.99 14.66
N PRO A 186 11.19 20.07 13.90
CA PRO A 186 12.59 19.76 14.11
C PRO A 186 13.47 20.95 13.75
N ARG A 187 14.44 21.24 14.59
CA ARG A 187 15.43 22.28 14.39
C ARG A 187 16.82 21.72 14.16
N ARG A 188 17.11 20.57 14.73
CA ARG A 188 18.39 19.87 14.63
C ARG A 188 18.17 18.37 14.54
N GLY A 189 19.16 17.71 13.95
CA GLY A 189 19.16 16.27 13.85
C GLY A 189 18.89 15.76 12.45
N SER A 190 18.72 14.47 12.35
CA SER A 190 18.54 13.78 11.07
C SER A 190 17.55 12.64 11.19
N ASP A 191 16.88 12.37 10.07
CA ASP A 191 15.97 11.25 9.88
C ASP A 191 16.40 10.50 8.62
N PHE A 192 16.92 9.31 8.78
CA PHE A 192 17.37 8.43 7.69
C PHE A 192 16.54 7.16 7.70
N SER A 193 16.20 6.67 6.52
CA SER A 193 15.65 5.34 6.36
C SER A 193 16.15 4.68 5.08
N ALA A 194 16.57 3.44 5.20
CA ALA A 194 16.88 2.55 4.09
C ALA A 194 15.97 1.35 4.16
N SER A 195 15.21 1.09 3.11
CA SER A 195 14.31 -0.06 3.03
C SER A 195 14.54 -0.85 1.76
N VAL A 196 14.44 -2.15 1.88
CA VAL A 196 14.43 -3.09 0.78
C VAL A 196 13.24 -4.03 0.92
N ASN A 197 12.46 -4.17 -0.14
CA ASN A 197 11.42 -5.16 -0.27
C ASN A 197 11.77 -6.06 -1.44
N PHE A 198 11.69 -7.36 -1.25
CA PHE A 198 11.94 -8.32 -2.30
C PHE A 198 10.98 -9.49 -2.22
N THR A 199 10.65 -10.03 -3.36
CA THR A 199 9.86 -11.25 -3.52
C THR A 199 10.78 -12.40 -3.87
N PRO A 200 10.39 -13.65 -3.62
CA PRO A 200 11.15 -14.80 -4.12
C PRO A 200 11.29 -14.75 -5.65
N PRO A 201 12.47 -15.08 -6.19
CA PRO A 201 12.71 -15.07 -7.63
C PRO A 201 12.16 -16.34 -8.29
N TYR A 202 10.84 -16.47 -8.39
CA TYR A 202 10.16 -17.65 -8.92
C TYR A 202 10.60 -18.01 -10.35
N SER A 203 10.94 -16.99 -11.15
CA SER A 203 11.40 -17.19 -12.55
C SER A 203 12.75 -17.90 -12.62
N LEU A 204 13.61 -17.73 -11.62
CA LEU A 204 14.92 -18.41 -11.59
C LEU A 204 14.80 -19.91 -11.27
N PHE A 205 13.71 -20.32 -10.62
CA PHE A 205 13.42 -21.72 -10.28
C PHE A 205 12.53 -22.41 -11.30
N SER A 206 12.08 -21.66 -12.34
CA SER A 206 11.23 -22.19 -13.39
C SER A 206 12.04 -22.44 -14.64
N SER A 207 11.85 -23.59 -15.28
CA SER A 207 12.44 -23.93 -16.59
C SER A 207 11.71 -23.28 -17.78
N ARG A 208 10.73 -22.39 -17.54
CA ARG A 208 9.91 -21.78 -18.59
C ARG A 208 10.70 -20.66 -19.31
N ASP A 209 10.63 -20.65 -20.62
CA ASP A 209 11.10 -19.50 -21.40
C ASP A 209 10.01 -18.42 -21.46
N TYR A 210 10.12 -17.44 -20.57
CA TYR A 210 9.16 -16.32 -20.48
C TYR A 210 9.18 -15.39 -21.71
N ALA A 211 10.16 -15.53 -22.63
CA ALA A 211 10.20 -14.75 -23.85
C ALA A 211 9.13 -15.22 -24.87
N THR A 212 8.82 -16.51 -24.84
CA THR A 212 7.90 -17.14 -25.80
C THR A 212 6.60 -17.62 -25.14
N TYR A 213 6.62 -17.83 -23.82
CA TYR A 213 5.50 -18.37 -23.07
C TYR A 213 4.28 -17.43 -23.09
N GLY A 214 3.12 -17.98 -23.42
CA GLY A 214 1.85 -17.25 -23.42
C GLY A 214 1.63 -16.31 -24.62
N LYS A 215 2.38 -16.44 -25.72
CA LYS A 215 2.18 -15.60 -26.92
C LYS A 215 0.85 -15.85 -27.62
N ASP A 216 0.39 -17.09 -27.58
CA ASP A 216 -0.77 -17.54 -28.36
C ASP A 216 -2.03 -17.77 -27.51
N ASN A 217 -1.90 -17.66 -26.18
CA ASN A 217 -2.99 -17.96 -25.26
C ASN A 217 -3.02 -16.94 -24.11
N TYR A 218 -4.19 -16.31 -23.91
CA TYR A 218 -4.42 -15.33 -22.84
C TYR A 218 -4.20 -15.93 -21.45
N ASP A 219 -4.74 -17.11 -21.17
CA ASP A 219 -4.66 -17.73 -19.84
C ASP A 219 -3.22 -18.10 -19.46
N GLU A 220 -2.43 -18.53 -20.44
CA GLU A 220 -1.01 -18.78 -20.25
C GLU A 220 -0.25 -17.47 -20.00
N ALA A 221 -0.54 -16.43 -20.78
CA ALA A 221 0.06 -15.12 -20.62
C ALA A 221 -0.27 -14.50 -19.26
N ALA A 222 -1.54 -14.58 -18.83
CA ALA A 222 -1.98 -14.14 -17.52
C ALA A 222 -1.32 -14.92 -16.38
N SER A 223 -1.09 -16.23 -16.57
CA SER A 223 -0.47 -17.11 -15.56
C SER A 223 0.97 -16.71 -15.21
N VAL A 224 1.65 -15.96 -16.07
CA VAL A 224 2.99 -15.39 -15.79
C VAL A 224 2.96 -14.52 -14.54
N PHE A 225 1.85 -13.82 -14.32
CA PHE A 225 1.67 -12.89 -13.21
C PHE A 225 1.03 -13.52 -11.96
N ASN A 226 0.77 -14.84 -11.95
CA ASN A 226 0.23 -15.53 -10.77
C ASN A 226 1.09 -15.32 -9.51
N TRP A 227 2.39 -15.18 -9.67
CA TRP A 227 3.32 -14.82 -8.62
C TRP A 227 4.17 -13.64 -9.09
N ILE A 228 4.04 -12.52 -8.39
CA ILE A 228 4.73 -11.27 -8.72
C ILE A 228 6.18 -11.34 -8.27
N GLU A 229 7.08 -10.79 -9.07
CA GLU A 229 8.51 -10.75 -8.81
C GLU A 229 9.05 -9.34 -8.93
N TYR A 230 9.72 -8.88 -7.88
CA TYR A 230 10.45 -7.61 -7.88
C TYR A 230 11.44 -7.52 -6.72
N HIS A 231 12.34 -6.56 -6.81
CA HIS A 231 13.04 -6.02 -5.67
C HIS A 231 12.99 -4.49 -5.70
N LYS A 232 12.65 -3.88 -4.58
CA LYS A 232 12.41 -2.44 -4.45
C LYS A 232 13.27 -1.88 -3.33
N TRP A 233 14.08 -0.92 -3.68
CA TRP A 233 15.00 -0.25 -2.78
C TRP A 233 14.56 1.18 -2.61
N LYS A 234 14.55 1.67 -1.38
CA LYS A 234 14.23 3.06 -1.06
C LYS A 234 15.22 3.57 -0.03
N PHE A 235 15.76 4.73 -0.30
CA PHE A 235 16.56 5.49 0.65
C PHE A 235 15.97 6.87 0.81
N LYS A 236 15.78 7.29 2.05
CA LYS A 236 15.29 8.63 2.40
C LYS A 236 16.20 9.22 3.45
N ALA A 237 16.57 10.47 3.26
CA ALA A 237 17.37 11.23 4.20
C ALA A 237 16.79 12.63 4.37
N LYS A 238 16.64 13.05 5.62
CA LYS A 238 16.28 14.42 5.98
C LYS A 238 17.26 14.91 7.04
N THR A 239 17.77 16.11 6.88
CA THR A 239 18.59 16.75 7.89
C THR A 239 18.06 18.13 8.22
N TYR A 240 18.19 18.51 9.48
CA TYR A 240 17.73 19.81 9.99
C TYR A 240 18.87 20.53 10.66
N THR A 241 19.15 21.76 10.22
CA THR A 241 20.23 22.59 10.70
C THR A 241 19.71 23.96 11.07
N ALA A 242 19.68 24.27 12.37
CA ALA A 242 19.35 25.61 12.84
C ALA A 242 20.52 26.55 12.56
N LEU A 243 20.26 27.70 11.92
CA LEU A 243 21.28 28.67 11.54
C LEU A 243 21.85 29.45 12.74
N SER A 244 21.15 29.47 13.86
CA SER A 244 21.65 30.11 15.10
C SER A 244 21.15 29.36 16.34
N GLY A 245 21.73 29.68 17.50
CA GLY A 245 21.27 29.16 18.80
C GLY A 245 20.00 29.80 19.34
N ALA A 246 19.50 30.88 18.71
CA ALA A 246 18.30 31.58 19.17
C ALA A 246 17.05 30.70 19.04
N GLN A 247 16.08 30.88 19.97
CA GLN A 247 14.83 30.13 19.94
C GLN A 247 14.04 30.33 18.63
N LYS A 248 14.05 31.54 18.09
CA LYS A 248 13.44 31.87 16.80
C LYS A 248 14.55 32.08 15.77
N CYS A 249 14.95 31.06 15.07
CA CYS A 249 15.92 31.15 13.99
C CYS A 249 15.44 30.33 12.78
N PRO A 250 15.87 30.72 11.58
CA PRO A 250 15.65 29.91 10.40
C PRO A 250 16.30 28.54 10.53
N VAL A 251 15.63 27.51 9.99
CA VAL A 251 16.11 26.13 9.94
C VAL A 251 16.23 25.73 8.48
N ILE A 252 17.40 25.25 8.10
CA ILE A 252 17.59 24.64 6.79
C ILE A 252 17.22 23.16 6.91
N MET A 253 16.28 22.73 6.08
CA MET A 253 15.94 21.32 5.90
C MET A 253 16.42 20.86 4.54
N THR A 254 17.24 19.83 4.51
CA THR A 254 17.60 19.14 3.27
C THR A 254 16.95 17.76 3.23
N ARG A 255 16.44 17.39 2.07
CA ARG A 255 15.80 16.10 1.82
C ARG A 255 16.39 15.48 0.57
N ALA A 256 16.78 14.22 0.68
CA ALA A 256 17.19 13.39 -0.44
C ALA A 256 16.42 12.08 -0.42
N GLU A 257 15.89 11.68 -1.56
CA GLU A 257 15.20 10.41 -1.72
C GLU A 257 15.73 9.71 -2.98
N PHE A 258 15.98 8.42 -2.83
CA PHE A 258 16.39 7.56 -3.92
C PHE A 258 15.52 6.30 -3.91
N GLY A 259 15.06 5.90 -5.09
CA GLY A 259 14.28 4.68 -5.28
C GLY A 259 14.78 3.90 -6.48
N LEU A 260 14.88 2.58 -6.33
CA LEU A 260 15.19 1.65 -7.39
C LEU A 260 14.17 0.51 -7.36
N LEU A 261 13.54 0.24 -8.49
CA LEU A 261 12.70 -0.92 -8.71
C LEU A 261 13.35 -1.80 -9.78
N GLY A 262 13.63 -3.04 -9.42
CA GLY A 262 14.20 -4.01 -10.33
C GLY A 262 13.36 -5.28 -10.41
N HIS A 263 13.68 -6.10 -11.37
CA HIS A 263 13.03 -7.38 -11.65
C HIS A 263 14.08 -8.44 -11.93
N TYR A 264 13.76 -9.69 -11.61
CA TYR A 264 14.67 -10.82 -11.85
C TYR A 264 14.61 -11.31 -13.31
N ASN A 265 13.45 -11.10 -13.95
CA ASN A 265 13.23 -11.45 -15.35
C ASN A 265 12.60 -10.28 -16.11
N LYS A 266 13.17 -9.89 -17.25
CA LYS A 266 12.71 -8.75 -18.05
C LYS A 266 11.29 -8.90 -18.64
N TYR A 267 10.81 -10.15 -18.76
CA TYR A 267 9.47 -10.46 -19.27
C TYR A 267 8.42 -10.63 -18.15
N LYS A 268 8.86 -10.58 -16.87
CA LYS A 268 8.00 -10.78 -15.72
C LYS A 268 8.11 -9.59 -14.75
N LYS A 269 7.77 -8.41 -15.26
CA LYS A 269 7.80 -7.18 -14.48
C LYS A 269 6.59 -7.10 -13.56
N SER A 270 6.77 -6.57 -12.34
CA SER A 270 5.65 -6.40 -11.42
C SER A 270 4.67 -5.34 -11.92
N PRO A 271 3.38 -5.67 -12.05
CA PRO A 271 2.38 -4.72 -12.53
C PRO A 271 1.87 -3.76 -11.44
N PHE A 272 2.08 -4.09 -10.15
CA PHE A 272 1.51 -3.35 -9.03
C PHE A 272 2.53 -2.47 -8.31
N GLU A 273 3.83 -2.69 -8.56
CA GLU A 273 4.89 -1.97 -7.88
C GLU A 273 5.45 -0.88 -8.79
N THR A 274 5.26 0.35 -8.37
CA THR A 274 5.76 1.54 -9.09
C THR A 274 6.24 2.60 -8.08
N PHE A 275 6.94 3.61 -8.58
CA PHE A 275 7.19 4.84 -7.85
C PHE A 275 6.29 5.94 -8.39
N TYR A 276 5.70 6.72 -7.50
CA TYR A 276 4.94 7.91 -7.86
C TYR A 276 5.80 9.13 -7.62
N MET A 277 5.91 10.00 -8.63
CA MET A 277 6.53 11.31 -8.50
C MET A 277 5.44 12.36 -8.31
N GLY A 278 5.70 13.31 -7.41
CA GLY A 278 4.73 14.34 -7.02
C GLY A 278 3.91 13.94 -5.80
N GLY A 279 2.99 14.77 -5.36
CA GLY A 279 2.20 14.58 -4.14
C GLY A 279 3.00 14.85 -2.88
N ASP A 280 3.44 13.82 -2.19
CA ASP A 280 4.15 13.91 -0.91
C ASP A 280 5.53 14.58 -1.01
N GLY A 281 5.55 15.90 -1.17
CA GLY A 281 6.73 16.71 -0.92
C GLY A 281 7.53 17.19 -2.13
N MET A 282 7.09 16.98 -3.35
CA MET A 282 7.62 17.64 -4.54
C MET A 282 6.61 18.67 -5.06
N THR A 283 6.68 19.87 -4.54
CA THR A 283 5.81 20.98 -4.94
C THR A 283 6.02 21.30 -6.41
N GLY A 284 4.96 21.44 -7.17
CA GLY A 284 5.00 21.80 -8.60
C GLY A 284 5.01 20.62 -9.58
N TYR A 285 5.05 19.38 -9.10
CA TYR A 285 4.91 18.20 -9.94
C TYR A 285 3.52 17.58 -9.75
N SER A 286 2.84 17.26 -10.85
CA SER A 286 1.65 16.41 -10.81
C SER A 286 2.05 14.97 -10.46
N THR A 287 1.14 14.22 -9.83
CA THR A 287 1.34 12.79 -9.65
C THR A 287 1.51 12.13 -11.01
N SER A 288 2.67 11.57 -11.27
CA SER A 288 2.97 10.80 -12.46
C SER A 288 3.61 9.49 -12.04
N TYR A 289 3.36 8.46 -12.82
CA TYR A 289 4.06 7.20 -12.65
C TYR A 289 5.51 7.40 -13.05
N ALA A 290 6.43 7.16 -12.14
CA ALA A 290 7.81 6.95 -12.54
C ALA A 290 7.88 5.56 -13.17
N SER A 291 8.21 5.52 -14.44
CA SER A 291 8.53 4.28 -15.13
C SER A 291 9.69 3.55 -14.42
N GLU A 292 9.82 2.30 -14.68
CA GLU A 292 10.59 1.24 -14.02
C GLU A 292 12.06 1.53 -13.70
N THR A 293 12.63 2.56 -14.23
CA THR A 293 14.04 2.94 -14.05
C THR A 293 14.16 4.45 -13.96
N ILE A 294 14.42 4.92 -12.78
CA ILE A 294 15.07 6.20 -12.59
C ILE A 294 16.46 5.91 -12.05
#